data_4ea87b06ccc3e60dbb89b9b57a8660d7
#
_entry.id   4ea87b06ccc3e60dbb89b9b57a8660d7
#
_cell.length_a   1.000
_cell.length_b   1.000
_cell.length_c   1.000
_cell.angle_alpha   90.00
_cell.angle_beta   90.00
_cell.angle_gamma   90.00
#
_symmetry.space_group_name_H-M   'P 1'
#
loop_
_entity.id
_entity.type
_entity.pdbx_description
1 polymer ?
#
loop_
_entity_poly.entity_id
_entity_poly.type
_entity_poly.pdbx_seq_one_letter_code
_entity_poly.pdbx_strand_id
1 'polypeptide(L)'
;MRVQSREGRQLDMPIPWSVDQIEEAKYAALKANGLTDAYVRAVAWRGSGEDMGVSASRNPVRMGVAVWEWGNYYGDAKMKGAKLDIAKWRRPDPATAPSQAKAAGLYMICTMSKHAAEAKGCSDAMMLDYRGYVAEATGANIFFVKDGEVHTPLPDCFLNGLTRQTVIGLLRERQIVVHERHIMPEELEGFEQCWLTGTAAEVTPVGQIGDFSFEVGALTRQVAEDYEKLVRQ
;
A
#
# COMPACT_ATOMS: atom_id res chain seq x y z
N MET A 1 4.12 3.28 -13.57
CA MET A 1 4.55 2.33 -14.61
C MET A 1 6.04 2.01 -14.67
N ARG A 2 6.96 2.94 -14.47
CA ARG A 2 8.38 2.59 -14.22
C ARG A 2 8.56 1.59 -13.06
N VAL A 3 7.60 1.50 -12.15
CA VAL A 3 7.58 0.57 -11.01
C VAL A 3 7.47 -0.89 -11.48
N GLN A 4 6.51 -1.24 -12.35
CA GLN A 4 6.32 -2.65 -12.80
C GLN A 4 7.55 -3.23 -13.50
N SER A 5 8.27 -2.44 -14.32
CA SER A 5 9.50 -2.89 -14.95
C SER A 5 10.66 -3.05 -13.95
N ARG A 6 10.67 -2.27 -12.86
CA ARG A 6 11.63 -2.40 -11.76
C ARG A 6 11.35 -3.65 -10.92
N GLU A 7 10.09 -3.86 -10.57
CA GLU A 7 9.64 -5.04 -9.79
C GLU A 7 9.88 -6.34 -10.56
N GLY A 8 9.62 -6.36 -11.87
CA GLY A 8 9.93 -7.50 -12.73
C GLY A 8 11.41 -7.88 -12.68
N ARG A 9 12.32 -6.91 -12.70
CA ARG A 9 13.77 -7.16 -12.57
C ARG A 9 14.14 -7.69 -11.18
N GLN A 10 13.51 -7.18 -10.11
CA GLN A 10 13.76 -7.66 -8.75
C GLN A 10 13.32 -9.12 -8.55
N LEU A 11 12.34 -9.58 -9.34
CA LEU A 11 11.82 -10.95 -9.30
C LEU A 11 12.42 -11.85 -10.38
N ASP A 12 13.51 -11.42 -11.04
CA ASP A 12 14.10 -12.11 -12.18
C ASP A 12 13.03 -12.49 -13.24
N MET A 13 12.07 -11.62 -13.44
CA MET A 13 10.95 -11.79 -14.37
C MET A 13 10.86 -10.56 -15.30
N PRO A 14 11.70 -10.50 -16.34
CA PRO A 14 11.65 -9.39 -17.30
C PRO A 14 10.29 -9.32 -17.97
N ILE A 15 9.65 -8.15 -17.92
CA ILE A 15 8.35 -7.93 -18.54
C ILE A 15 8.59 -7.64 -20.05
N PRO A 16 8.04 -8.45 -20.97
CA PRO A 16 8.35 -8.33 -22.41
C PRO A 16 7.57 -7.24 -23.13
N TRP A 17 6.66 -6.54 -22.45
CA TRP A 17 5.87 -5.45 -23.03
C TRP A 17 6.41 -4.08 -22.63
N SER A 18 6.34 -3.13 -23.57
CA SER A 18 6.66 -1.73 -23.29
C SER A 18 5.61 -1.10 -22.35
N VAL A 19 5.99 0.04 -21.78
CA VAL A 19 5.08 0.86 -20.97
C VAL A 19 3.82 1.23 -21.75
N ASP A 20 4.00 1.65 -23.02
CA ASP A 20 2.90 2.09 -23.88
C ASP A 20 1.94 0.93 -24.20
N GLN A 21 2.46 -0.25 -24.50
CA GLN A 21 1.63 -1.45 -24.70
C GLN A 21 0.81 -1.81 -23.48
N ILE A 22 1.37 -1.65 -22.28
CA ILE A 22 0.64 -1.90 -21.03
C ILE A 22 -0.44 -0.84 -20.81
N GLU A 23 -0.15 0.43 -21.14
CA GLU A 23 -1.16 1.51 -21.06
C GLU A 23 -2.30 1.29 -22.05
N GLU A 24 -1.98 0.99 -23.31
CA GLU A 24 -2.99 0.64 -24.31
C GLU A 24 -3.90 -0.51 -23.85
N ALA A 25 -3.31 -1.57 -23.27
CA ALA A 25 -4.07 -2.70 -22.75
C ALA A 25 -5.02 -2.29 -21.60
N LYS A 26 -4.61 -1.35 -20.73
CA LYS A 26 -5.47 -0.82 -19.66
C LYS A 26 -6.67 -0.05 -20.22
N TYR A 27 -6.44 0.87 -21.16
CA TYR A 27 -7.52 1.61 -21.81
C TYR A 27 -8.43 0.71 -22.62
N ALA A 28 -7.89 -0.29 -23.32
CA ALA A 28 -8.68 -1.28 -24.04
C ALA A 28 -9.59 -2.07 -23.08
N ALA A 29 -9.08 -2.49 -21.91
CA ALA A 29 -9.87 -3.17 -20.91
C ALA A 29 -11.01 -2.29 -20.34
N LEU A 30 -10.73 -1.02 -20.02
CA LEU A 30 -11.74 -0.06 -19.57
C LEU A 30 -12.85 0.10 -20.63
N LYS A 31 -12.46 0.35 -21.87
CA LYS A 31 -13.40 0.52 -22.99
C LYS A 31 -14.25 -0.72 -23.24
N ALA A 32 -13.65 -1.91 -23.21
CA ALA A 32 -14.36 -3.18 -23.43
C ALA A 32 -15.41 -3.47 -22.34
N ASN A 33 -15.21 -2.94 -21.12
CA ASN A 33 -16.13 -3.09 -20.00
C ASN A 33 -17.08 -1.88 -19.80
N GLY A 34 -16.99 -0.83 -20.64
CA GLY A 34 -17.80 0.36 -20.52
C GLY A 34 -17.53 1.20 -19.27
N LEU A 35 -16.33 1.09 -18.69
CA LEU A 35 -15.96 1.76 -17.46
C LEU A 35 -15.17 3.04 -17.75
N THR A 36 -15.51 4.12 -17.07
CA THR A 36 -14.80 5.42 -17.11
C THR A 36 -14.08 5.73 -15.81
N ASP A 37 -14.61 5.29 -14.67
CA ASP A 37 -13.98 5.34 -13.35
C ASP A 37 -13.92 3.92 -12.79
N ALA A 38 -12.72 3.38 -12.63
CA ALA A 38 -12.52 2.00 -12.22
C ALA A 38 -11.15 1.77 -11.61
N TYR A 39 -11.06 0.77 -10.76
CA TYR A 39 -9.78 0.23 -10.35
C TYR A 39 -9.18 -0.61 -11.49
N VAL A 40 -7.94 -0.29 -11.86
CA VAL A 40 -7.21 -0.98 -12.93
C VAL A 40 -6.04 -1.75 -12.32
N ARG A 41 -6.01 -3.06 -12.51
CA ARG A 41 -4.93 -3.92 -12.03
C ARG A 41 -4.27 -4.67 -13.19
N ALA A 42 -3.04 -4.27 -13.52
CA ALA A 42 -2.17 -5.08 -14.39
C ALA A 42 -1.36 -6.05 -13.51
N VAL A 43 -1.36 -7.32 -13.87
CA VAL A 43 -0.65 -8.40 -13.17
C VAL A 43 0.18 -9.18 -14.17
N ALA A 44 1.46 -9.37 -13.86
CA ALA A 44 2.35 -10.25 -14.62
C ALA A 44 2.70 -11.49 -13.79
N TRP A 45 2.82 -12.63 -14.46
CA TRP A 45 3.19 -13.89 -13.81
C TRP A 45 3.94 -14.81 -14.76
N ARG A 46 4.69 -15.76 -14.21
CA ARG A 46 5.25 -16.84 -15.02
C ARG A 46 4.17 -17.84 -15.37
N GLY A 47 4.02 -18.12 -16.65
CA GLY A 47 3.11 -19.15 -17.16
C GLY A 47 3.61 -20.56 -16.87
N SER A 48 2.83 -21.55 -17.28
CA SER A 48 3.22 -22.96 -17.19
C SER A 48 4.46 -23.26 -18.04
N GLY A 49 5.35 -24.08 -17.50
CA GLY A 49 6.50 -24.66 -18.18
C GLY A 49 6.28 -26.12 -18.53
N GLU A 50 7.34 -26.78 -18.97
CA GLU A 50 7.35 -28.19 -19.32
C GLU A 50 7.52 -29.11 -18.10
N ASP A 51 8.01 -28.57 -16.99
CA ASP A 51 8.26 -29.28 -15.75
C ASP A 51 7.75 -28.50 -14.53
N MET A 52 7.83 -29.13 -13.35
CA MET A 52 7.46 -28.54 -12.06
C MET A 52 8.69 -28.18 -11.20
N GLY A 53 9.85 -28.01 -11.84
CA GLY A 53 11.08 -27.61 -11.16
C GLY A 53 11.00 -26.18 -10.60
N VAL A 54 11.90 -25.87 -9.65
CA VAL A 54 12.01 -24.54 -9.08
C VAL A 54 12.46 -23.49 -10.10
N SER A 55 13.29 -23.91 -11.08
CA SER A 55 13.71 -23.02 -12.16
C SER A 55 12.55 -22.73 -13.11
N ALA A 56 12.24 -21.45 -13.26
CA ALA A 56 11.18 -20.99 -14.15
C ALA A 56 11.74 -20.09 -15.29
N SER A 57 13.04 -20.19 -15.58
CA SER A 57 13.73 -19.33 -16.56
C SER A 57 13.17 -19.47 -17.99
N ARG A 58 12.67 -20.67 -18.34
CA ARG A 58 12.04 -20.96 -19.64
C ARG A 58 10.53 -20.77 -19.69
N ASN A 59 9.90 -20.49 -18.55
CA ASN A 59 8.48 -20.27 -18.49
C ASN A 59 8.11 -18.92 -19.11
N PRO A 60 7.12 -18.85 -20.00
CA PRO A 60 6.71 -17.61 -20.62
C PRO A 60 6.16 -16.65 -19.55
N VAL A 61 6.55 -15.37 -19.65
CA VAL A 61 5.90 -14.33 -18.85
C VAL A 61 4.54 -14.02 -19.48
N ARG A 62 3.50 -14.00 -18.69
CA ARG A 62 2.13 -13.63 -19.07
C ARG A 62 1.71 -12.39 -18.33
N MET A 63 0.77 -11.64 -18.90
CA MET A 63 0.18 -10.46 -18.27
C MET A 63 -1.33 -10.45 -18.50
N GLY A 64 -2.07 -10.00 -17.49
CA GLY A 64 -3.48 -9.71 -17.58
C GLY A 64 -3.77 -8.32 -17.02
N VAL A 65 -4.79 -7.68 -17.54
CA VAL A 65 -5.33 -6.43 -16.99
C VAL A 65 -6.77 -6.68 -16.56
N ALA A 66 -7.06 -6.45 -15.30
CA ALA A 66 -8.39 -6.51 -14.73
C ALA A 66 -8.88 -5.10 -14.41
N VAL A 67 -10.17 -4.83 -14.67
CA VAL A 67 -10.83 -3.57 -14.37
C VAL A 67 -12.18 -3.83 -13.71
N TRP A 68 -12.52 -3.05 -12.68
CA TRP A 68 -13.82 -3.12 -12.02
C TRP A 68 -14.11 -1.84 -11.26
N GLU A 69 -15.37 -1.52 -11.08
CA GLU A 69 -15.78 -0.46 -10.17
C GLU A 69 -15.39 -0.87 -8.75
N TRP A 70 -14.70 0.02 -8.06
CA TRP A 70 -14.33 -0.19 -6.67
C TRP A 70 -14.75 1.04 -5.87
N GLY A 71 -15.78 0.87 -5.06
CA GLY A 71 -16.22 1.90 -4.13
C GLY A 71 -15.15 2.24 -3.08
N ASN A 72 -15.50 3.07 -2.11
CA ASN A 72 -14.62 3.43 -1.01
C ASN A 72 -14.09 2.19 -0.29
N TYR A 73 -12.77 2.00 -0.29
CA TYR A 73 -12.09 0.83 0.30
C TYR A 73 -12.43 0.61 1.79
N TYR A 74 -12.64 1.69 2.53
CA TYR A 74 -13.06 1.67 3.94
C TYR A 74 -14.54 2.10 4.14
N GLY A 75 -15.32 2.22 3.05
CA GLY A 75 -16.74 2.59 3.08
C GLY A 75 -17.00 3.94 3.74
N ASP A 76 -18.19 4.10 4.33
CA ASP A 76 -18.60 5.34 5.03
C ASP A 76 -17.76 5.63 6.28
N ALA A 77 -16.98 4.66 6.76
CA ALA A 77 -16.07 4.84 7.88
C ALA A 77 -14.78 5.61 7.50
N LYS A 78 -14.54 5.89 6.19
CA LYS A 78 -13.31 6.56 5.72
C LYS A 78 -13.00 7.81 6.54
N MET A 79 -13.95 8.68 6.77
CA MET A 79 -13.76 9.94 7.52
C MET A 79 -14.08 9.85 9.03
N LYS A 80 -14.52 8.68 9.50
CA LYS A 80 -14.72 8.44 10.95
C LYS A 80 -13.47 7.90 11.63
N GLY A 81 -12.46 7.51 10.84
CA GLY A 81 -11.22 6.88 11.28
C GLY A 81 -11.34 5.35 11.32
N ALA A 82 -10.50 4.68 10.51
CA ALA A 82 -10.41 3.23 10.48
C ALA A 82 -9.92 2.68 11.83
N LYS A 83 -10.40 1.49 12.20
CA LYS A 83 -9.91 0.75 13.37
C LYS A 83 -8.97 -0.35 12.88
N LEU A 84 -7.76 -0.38 13.44
CA LEU A 84 -6.74 -1.39 13.13
C LEU A 84 -6.46 -2.29 14.33
N ASP A 85 -6.25 -3.56 14.07
CA ASP A 85 -5.60 -4.48 15.02
C ASP A 85 -4.07 -4.40 14.90
N ILE A 86 -3.34 -4.99 15.82
CA ILE A 86 -1.89 -5.21 15.68
C ILE A 86 -1.67 -6.62 15.16
N ALA A 87 -1.04 -6.73 13.99
CA ALA A 87 -0.84 -8.01 13.31
C ALA A 87 0.13 -8.93 14.07
N LYS A 88 -0.19 -10.22 14.09
CA LYS A 88 0.73 -11.25 14.55
C LYS A 88 1.92 -11.45 13.61
N TRP A 89 1.66 -11.39 12.28
CA TRP A 89 2.66 -11.58 11.26
C TRP A 89 3.45 -10.30 11.01
N ARG A 90 4.76 -10.44 10.80
CA ARG A 90 5.69 -9.32 10.59
C ARG A 90 6.12 -9.22 9.13
N ARG A 91 6.46 -8.01 8.70
CA ARG A 91 7.12 -7.82 7.41
C ARG A 91 8.51 -8.47 7.45
N PRO A 92 8.88 -9.24 6.39
CA PRO A 92 10.11 -10.04 6.41
C PRO A 92 11.36 -9.17 6.31
N ASP A 93 12.46 -9.71 6.76
CA ASP A 93 13.79 -9.18 6.50
C ASP A 93 14.04 -9.10 4.99
N PRO A 94 14.54 -7.99 4.44
CA PRO A 94 14.89 -7.84 3.03
C PRO A 94 15.89 -8.89 2.52
N ALA A 95 16.68 -9.49 3.41
CA ALA A 95 17.57 -10.61 3.07
C ALA A 95 16.81 -11.94 2.86
N THR A 96 15.57 -12.04 3.31
CA THR A 96 14.74 -13.26 3.19
C THR A 96 13.72 -13.22 2.07
N ALA A 97 13.34 -12.02 1.64
CA ALA A 97 12.34 -11.83 0.58
C ALA A 97 12.52 -10.46 -0.12
N PRO A 98 12.19 -10.35 -1.42
CA PRO A 98 12.32 -9.10 -2.18
C PRO A 98 11.23 -8.09 -1.77
N SER A 99 11.33 -7.54 -0.55
CA SER A 99 10.32 -6.71 0.12
C SER A 99 9.95 -5.43 -0.67
N GLN A 100 10.82 -4.98 -1.57
CA GLN A 100 10.59 -3.82 -2.44
C GLN A 100 9.81 -4.16 -3.72
N ALA A 101 9.47 -5.43 -3.95
CA ALA A 101 8.63 -5.85 -5.07
C ALA A 101 7.18 -6.09 -4.61
N LYS A 102 6.21 -5.62 -5.41
CA LYS A 102 4.78 -5.89 -5.17
C LYS A 102 4.44 -7.32 -5.61
N ALA A 103 5.04 -8.30 -4.94
CA ALA A 103 4.95 -9.72 -5.27
C ALA A 103 3.82 -10.41 -4.49
N ALA A 104 3.04 -11.25 -5.17
CA ALA A 104 1.89 -11.96 -4.57
C ALA A 104 2.29 -12.80 -3.35
N GLY A 105 3.47 -13.42 -3.35
CA GLY A 105 3.99 -14.21 -2.22
C GLY A 105 4.14 -13.43 -0.91
N LEU A 106 4.33 -12.11 -0.97
CA LEU A 106 4.42 -11.25 0.20
C LEU A 106 3.05 -10.86 0.78
N TYR A 107 1.96 -11.09 0.03
CA TYR A 107 0.60 -10.78 0.47
C TYR A 107 -0.04 -11.88 1.32
N MET A 108 0.54 -13.07 1.37
CA MET A 108 0.03 -14.15 2.22
C MET A 108 -0.09 -13.71 3.70
N ILE A 109 0.98 -13.16 4.26
CA ILE A 109 0.99 -12.67 5.65
C ILE A 109 0.05 -11.46 5.84
N CYS A 110 -0.10 -10.62 4.82
CA CYS A 110 -1.05 -9.50 4.83
C CYS A 110 -2.50 -10.00 4.88
N THR A 111 -2.85 -10.96 4.02
CA THR A 111 -4.20 -11.57 3.98
C THR A 111 -4.54 -12.23 5.31
N MET A 112 -3.64 -13.02 5.88
CA MET A 112 -3.85 -13.67 7.17
C MET A 112 -4.02 -12.66 8.31
N SER A 113 -3.25 -11.56 8.30
CA SER A 113 -3.34 -10.48 9.28
C SER A 113 -4.68 -9.74 9.16
N LYS A 114 -5.09 -9.44 7.92
CA LYS A 114 -6.37 -8.76 7.66
C LYS A 114 -7.56 -9.61 8.11
N HIS A 115 -7.62 -10.89 7.76
CA HIS A 115 -8.68 -11.80 8.22
C HIS A 115 -8.76 -11.87 9.74
N ALA A 116 -7.61 -11.92 10.43
CA ALA A 116 -7.59 -11.92 11.89
C ALA A 116 -8.12 -10.61 12.49
N ALA A 117 -7.81 -9.47 11.87
CA ALA A 117 -8.33 -8.15 12.28
C ALA A 117 -9.83 -8.03 12.01
N GLU A 118 -10.31 -8.45 10.85
CA GLU A 118 -11.74 -8.46 10.50
C GLU A 118 -12.57 -9.32 11.45
N ALA A 119 -12.05 -10.48 11.88
CA ALA A 119 -12.68 -11.33 12.87
C ALA A 119 -12.84 -10.64 14.25
N LYS A 120 -12.06 -9.59 14.54
CA LYS A 120 -12.16 -8.75 15.73
C LYS A 120 -12.96 -7.46 15.51
N GLY A 121 -13.59 -7.29 14.34
CA GLY A 121 -14.33 -6.07 13.97
C GLY A 121 -13.44 -4.88 13.61
N CYS A 122 -12.16 -5.10 13.28
CA CYS A 122 -11.25 -4.09 12.78
C CYS A 122 -11.29 -4.03 11.24
N SER A 123 -11.01 -2.86 10.67
CA SER A 123 -11.00 -2.67 9.21
C SER A 123 -9.72 -3.21 8.57
N ASP A 124 -8.60 -3.24 9.31
CA ASP A 124 -7.29 -3.66 8.83
C ASP A 124 -6.39 -4.00 10.03
N ALA A 125 -5.12 -4.32 9.78
CA ALA A 125 -4.12 -4.52 10.82
C ALA A 125 -2.84 -3.72 10.52
N MET A 126 -2.27 -3.08 11.54
CA MET A 126 -0.92 -2.56 11.52
C MET A 126 0.07 -3.71 11.67
N MET A 127 1.05 -3.78 10.78
CA MET A 127 2.12 -4.77 10.79
C MET A 127 3.40 -4.16 11.35
N LEU A 128 4.12 -4.92 12.13
CA LEU A 128 5.50 -4.62 12.50
C LEU A 128 6.46 -5.26 11.50
N ASP A 129 7.68 -4.77 11.45
CA ASP A 129 8.76 -5.44 10.72
C ASP A 129 9.39 -6.56 11.56
N TYR A 130 10.33 -7.30 10.96
CA TYR A 130 11.03 -8.39 11.60
C TYR A 130 11.82 -7.98 12.86
N ARG A 131 12.20 -6.68 12.97
CA ARG A 131 12.91 -6.10 14.12
C ARG A 131 11.95 -5.66 15.24
N GLY A 132 10.67 -5.47 14.93
CA GLY A 132 9.65 -4.98 15.84
C GLY A 132 9.27 -3.51 15.66
N TYR A 133 9.83 -2.81 14.68
CA TYR A 133 9.40 -1.46 14.35
C TYR A 133 8.05 -1.47 13.62
N VAL A 134 7.29 -0.39 13.76
CA VAL A 134 6.09 -0.16 12.94
C VAL A 134 6.50 -0.13 11.46
N ALA A 135 5.81 -0.91 10.63
CA ALA A 135 6.06 -0.99 9.19
C ALA A 135 4.96 -0.28 8.39
N GLU A 136 3.86 -0.93 8.21
CA GLU A 136 2.72 -0.47 7.40
C GLU A 136 1.44 -1.19 7.82
N ALA A 137 0.28 -0.90 7.22
CA ALA A 137 -0.88 -1.76 7.30
C ALA A 137 -0.80 -2.90 6.28
N THR A 138 -1.79 -3.81 6.23
CA THR A 138 -1.71 -5.00 5.37
C THR A 138 -1.63 -4.68 3.87
N GLY A 139 -2.10 -3.52 3.44
CA GLY A 139 -2.10 -3.10 2.04
C GLY A 139 -1.87 -1.60 1.81
N ALA A 140 -1.41 -0.87 2.84
CA ALA A 140 -1.26 0.58 2.81
C ALA A 140 -0.10 1.03 3.72
N ASN A 141 0.63 2.08 3.32
CA ASN A 141 1.63 2.70 4.19
C ASN A 141 0.94 3.53 5.29
N ILE A 142 1.66 3.81 6.38
CA ILE A 142 1.12 4.47 7.56
C ILE A 142 1.89 5.75 7.90
N PHE A 143 1.17 6.74 8.41
CA PHE A 143 1.70 8.03 8.85
C PHE A 143 1.12 8.40 10.21
N PHE A 144 1.88 9.17 10.97
CA PHE A 144 1.50 9.69 12.28
C PHE A 144 1.81 11.17 12.38
N VAL A 145 1.10 11.88 13.24
CA VAL A 145 1.33 13.30 13.54
C VAL A 145 1.68 13.47 15.01
N LYS A 146 2.68 14.29 15.28
CA LYS A 146 3.05 14.75 16.60
C LYS A 146 3.57 16.19 16.52
N ASP A 147 3.06 17.05 17.37
CA ASP A 147 3.49 18.45 17.47
C ASP A 147 3.47 19.20 16.11
N GLY A 148 2.51 18.87 15.23
CA GLY A 148 2.39 19.44 13.88
C GLY A 148 3.37 18.88 12.84
N GLU A 149 4.25 17.96 13.20
CA GLU A 149 5.18 17.28 12.32
C GLU A 149 4.67 15.88 11.96
N VAL A 150 5.05 15.38 10.79
CA VAL A 150 4.59 14.08 10.27
C VAL A 150 5.71 13.06 10.37
N HIS A 151 5.38 11.88 10.86
CA HIS A 151 6.28 10.75 10.98
C HIS A 151 5.76 9.58 10.16
N THR A 152 6.64 8.93 9.40
CA THR A 152 6.28 7.72 8.65
C THR A 152 7.42 6.72 8.70
N PRO A 153 7.12 5.41 8.81
CA PRO A 153 8.16 4.39 8.83
C PRO A 153 9.05 4.43 7.59
N LEU A 154 10.35 4.18 7.81
CA LEU A 154 11.33 4.05 6.74
C LEU A 154 11.06 2.78 5.92
N PRO A 155 10.81 2.87 4.60
CA PRO A 155 10.40 1.73 3.78
C PRO A 155 11.58 0.86 3.36
N ASP A 156 12.28 0.27 4.32
CA ASP A 156 13.45 -0.60 4.11
C ASP A 156 13.08 -2.09 3.98
N CYS A 157 11.93 -2.51 4.52
CA CYS A 157 11.43 -3.89 4.46
C CYS A 157 9.99 -4.03 3.95
N PHE A 158 9.44 -2.99 3.35
CA PHE A 158 8.12 -2.95 2.72
C PHE A 158 8.11 -1.96 1.55
N LEU A 159 6.99 -1.87 0.83
CA LEU A 159 6.90 -1.03 -0.36
C LEU A 159 6.92 0.46 -0.03
N ASN A 160 7.80 1.23 -0.68
CA ASN A 160 7.69 2.67 -0.74
C ASN A 160 6.59 3.05 -1.74
N GLY A 161 5.33 3.06 -1.27
CA GLY A 161 4.15 3.26 -2.10
C GLY A 161 4.15 4.58 -2.86
N LEU A 162 3.59 4.62 -4.07
CA LEU A 162 3.49 5.85 -4.86
C LEU A 162 2.61 6.88 -4.16
N THR A 163 1.48 6.47 -3.59
CA THR A 163 0.62 7.35 -2.79
C THR A 163 1.38 7.93 -1.59
N ARG A 164 2.19 7.11 -0.90
CA ARG A 164 3.06 7.58 0.18
C ARG A 164 4.00 8.70 -0.29
N GLN A 165 4.70 8.48 -1.40
CA GLN A 165 5.65 9.46 -1.98
C GLN A 165 4.93 10.75 -2.39
N THR A 166 3.75 10.65 -2.99
CA THR A 166 2.92 11.79 -3.37
C THR A 166 2.50 12.61 -2.14
N VAL A 167 2.02 11.94 -1.09
CA VAL A 167 1.62 12.60 0.17
C VAL A 167 2.81 13.29 0.83
N ILE A 168 3.99 12.68 0.84
CA ILE A 168 5.23 13.35 1.33
C ILE A 168 5.53 14.61 0.51
N GLY A 169 5.34 14.56 -0.82
CA GLY A 169 5.48 15.73 -1.69
C GLY A 169 4.53 16.86 -1.31
N LEU A 170 3.22 16.57 -1.18
CA LEU A 170 2.19 17.53 -0.78
C LEU A 170 2.47 18.16 0.60
N LEU A 171 2.92 17.37 1.57
CA LEU A 171 3.30 17.87 2.90
C LEU A 171 4.49 18.84 2.82
N ARG A 172 5.51 18.50 2.03
CA ARG A 172 6.70 19.35 1.83
C ARG A 172 6.35 20.68 1.12
N GLU A 173 5.44 20.66 0.13
CA GLU A 173 4.92 21.86 -0.52
C GLU A 173 4.22 22.79 0.47
N ARG A 174 3.60 22.25 1.51
CA ARG A 174 3.01 23.00 2.63
C ARG A 174 4.01 23.37 3.72
N GLN A 175 5.29 23.09 3.51
CA GLN A 175 6.36 23.34 4.50
C GLN A 175 6.16 22.54 5.81
N ILE A 176 5.45 21.42 5.77
CA ILE A 176 5.28 20.51 6.91
C ILE A 176 6.49 19.57 6.96
N VAL A 177 7.12 19.49 8.11
CA VAL A 177 8.27 18.61 8.34
C VAL A 177 7.82 17.16 8.30
N VAL A 178 8.53 16.31 7.53
CA VAL A 178 8.26 14.88 7.42
C VAL A 178 9.49 14.09 7.80
N HIS A 179 9.36 13.28 8.84
CA HIS A 179 10.39 12.39 9.35
C HIS A 179 10.17 10.97 8.83
N GLU A 180 11.02 10.53 7.93
CA GLU A 180 11.10 9.14 7.49
C GLU A 180 12.07 8.39 8.42
N ARG A 181 11.57 7.61 9.39
CA ARG A 181 12.38 6.99 10.45
C ARG A 181 11.79 5.66 10.93
N HIS A 182 12.58 4.92 11.70
CA HIS A 182 12.02 3.80 12.46
C HIS A 182 11.16 4.33 13.61
N ILE A 183 10.03 3.68 13.85
CA ILE A 183 9.05 4.03 14.87
C ILE A 183 8.82 2.79 15.74
N MET A 184 8.99 2.93 17.06
CA MET A 184 8.67 1.85 17.99
C MET A 184 7.15 1.84 18.28
N PRO A 185 6.53 0.65 18.50
CA PRO A 185 5.12 0.57 18.87
C PRO A 185 4.75 1.38 20.11
N GLU A 186 5.66 1.52 21.05
CA GLU A 186 5.47 2.28 22.29
C GLU A 186 5.32 3.77 22.05
N GLU A 187 5.82 4.28 20.92
CA GLU A 187 5.67 5.69 20.54
C GLU A 187 4.24 6.04 20.12
N LEU A 188 3.39 5.04 19.83
CA LEU A 188 2.01 5.25 19.37
C LEU A 188 1.19 6.08 20.34
N GLU A 189 1.43 5.97 21.65
CA GLU A 189 0.76 6.75 22.69
C GLU A 189 1.02 8.26 22.55
N GLY A 190 2.15 8.64 21.98
CA GLY A 190 2.55 10.03 21.82
C GLY A 190 2.11 10.68 20.52
N PHE A 191 1.42 9.98 19.61
CA PHE A 191 0.93 10.55 18.36
C PHE A 191 -0.53 10.99 18.46
N GLU A 192 -0.85 12.12 17.85
CA GLU A 192 -2.18 12.76 17.90
C GLU A 192 -3.10 12.27 16.78
N GLN A 193 -2.57 12.09 15.57
CA GLN A 193 -3.30 11.70 14.37
C GLN A 193 -2.58 10.57 13.65
N CYS A 194 -3.34 9.78 12.91
CA CYS A 194 -2.83 8.69 12.09
C CYS A 194 -3.63 8.56 10.80
N TRP A 195 -2.97 8.22 9.69
CA TRP A 195 -3.64 7.84 8.44
C TRP A 195 -2.87 6.79 7.65
N LEU A 196 -3.59 6.15 6.75
CA LEU A 196 -3.07 5.20 5.77
C LEU A 196 -2.99 5.84 4.38
N THR A 197 -2.06 5.33 3.55
CA THR A 197 -1.96 5.75 2.15
C THR A 197 -1.82 4.54 1.23
N GLY A 198 -2.58 4.52 0.12
CA GLY A 198 -2.53 3.47 -0.89
C GLY A 198 -3.42 3.80 -2.08
N THR A 199 -3.27 3.11 -3.20
CA THR A 199 -4.08 3.38 -4.40
C THR A 199 -5.57 3.28 -4.14
N ALA A 200 -6.03 2.21 -3.45
CA ALA A 200 -7.44 2.03 -3.11
C ALA A 200 -7.84 2.75 -1.82
N ALA A 201 -6.90 2.87 -0.89
CA ALA A 201 -7.12 3.58 0.37
C ALA A 201 -7.10 5.10 0.20
N GLU A 202 -6.42 5.59 -0.87
CA GLU A 202 -6.09 7.03 -1.01
C GLU A 202 -5.40 7.56 0.25
N VAL A 203 -5.98 8.55 0.92
CA VAL A 203 -5.62 8.95 2.28
C VAL A 203 -6.80 8.60 3.19
N THR A 204 -6.61 7.65 4.08
CA THR A 204 -7.66 7.17 5.00
C THR A 204 -7.26 7.41 6.44
N PRO A 205 -8.00 8.24 7.20
CA PRO A 205 -7.77 8.43 8.62
C PRO A 205 -7.85 7.13 9.42
N VAL A 206 -7.04 7.01 10.46
CA VAL A 206 -7.09 5.93 11.45
C VAL A 206 -7.51 6.54 12.79
N GLY A 207 -8.55 5.99 13.39
CA GLY A 207 -9.05 6.42 14.69
C GLY A 207 -8.55 5.57 15.85
N GLN A 208 -8.10 4.32 15.55
CA GLN A 208 -7.65 3.41 16.61
C GLN A 208 -6.66 2.36 16.06
N ILE A 209 -5.61 2.04 16.81
CA ILE A 209 -4.72 0.90 16.58
C ILE A 209 -4.56 0.14 17.90
N GLY A 210 -5.10 -1.07 18.00
CA GLY A 210 -5.14 -1.77 19.28
C GLY A 210 -5.83 -0.92 20.36
N ASP A 211 -5.11 -0.60 21.43
CA ASP A 211 -5.61 0.24 22.54
C ASP A 211 -5.31 1.75 22.35
N PHE A 212 -4.54 2.13 21.31
CA PHE A 212 -4.18 3.52 21.03
C PHE A 212 -5.26 4.21 20.19
N SER A 213 -5.66 5.42 20.59
CA SER A 213 -6.68 6.23 19.90
C SER A 213 -6.05 7.47 19.25
N PHE A 214 -6.54 7.84 18.08
CA PHE A 214 -6.05 8.97 17.29
C PHE A 214 -7.21 9.86 16.85
N GLU A 215 -6.97 11.17 16.78
CA GLU A 215 -7.93 12.11 16.22
C GLU A 215 -7.94 12.05 14.68
N VAL A 216 -9.11 12.22 14.10
CA VAL A 216 -9.24 12.60 12.71
C VAL A 216 -9.13 14.11 12.63
N GLY A 217 -7.91 14.63 12.81
CA GLY A 217 -7.65 16.04 12.98
C GLY A 217 -7.57 16.83 11.68
N ALA A 218 -7.28 18.12 11.81
CA ALA A 218 -7.29 19.07 10.68
C ALA A 218 -6.23 18.73 9.62
N LEU A 219 -5.02 18.34 10.04
CA LEU A 219 -3.95 18.00 9.10
C LEU A 219 -4.30 16.75 8.28
N THR A 220 -4.83 15.71 8.92
CA THR A 220 -5.28 14.48 8.22
C THR A 220 -6.34 14.80 7.17
N ARG A 221 -7.35 15.64 7.49
CA ARG A 221 -8.38 16.06 6.54
C ARG A 221 -7.81 16.86 5.38
N GLN A 222 -6.93 17.80 5.67
CA GLN A 222 -6.28 18.63 4.66
C GLN A 222 -5.48 17.79 3.66
N VAL A 223 -4.69 16.83 4.15
CA VAL A 223 -3.90 15.92 3.29
C VAL A 223 -4.81 15.05 2.42
N ALA A 224 -5.92 14.57 2.97
CA ALA A 224 -6.91 13.79 2.21
C ALA A 224 -7.54 14.61 1.08
N GLU A 225 -7.92 15.86 1.35
CA GLU A 225 -8.47 16.78 0.34
C GLU A 225 -7.44 17.16 -0.74
N ASP A 226 -6.20 17.43 -0.35
CA ASP A 226 -5.13 17.77 -1.30
C ASP A 226 -4.83 16.60 -2.24
N TYR A 227 -4.74 15.40 -1.68
CA TYR A 227 -4.54 14.19 -2.48
C TYR A 227 -5.71 13.96 -3.45
N GLU A 228 -6.95 14.05 -2.96
CA GLU A 228 -8.14 13.89 -3.79
C GLU A 228 -8.20 14.90 -4.94
N LYS A 229 -7.91 16.19 -4.68
CA LYS A 229 -7.81 17.22 -5.72
C LYS A 229 -6.74 16.89 -6.77
N LEU A 230 -5.58 16.40 -6.32
CA LEU A 230 -4.47 16.07 -7.22
C LEU A 230 -4.79 14.92 -8.17
N VAL A 231 -5.44 13.86 -7.69
CA VAL A 231 -5.67 12.64 -8.50
C VAL A 231 -6.94 12.66 -9.34
N ARG A 232 -7.79 13.68 -9.17
CA ARG A 232 -9.03 13.87 -9.95
C ARG A 232 -8.98 15.07 -10.90
N GLN A 233 -7.78 15.57 -11.22
CA GLN A 233 -7.57 16.62 -12.23
C GLN A 233 -7.66 16.09 -13.65
#